data_a2502fda9f92415adde12171930d2371
#
_entry.id   a2502fda9f92415adde12171930d2371
#
_cell.length_a   1.000
_cell.length_b   1.000
_cell.length_c   1.000
_cell.angle_alpha   90.00
_cell.angle_beta   90.00
_cell.angle_gamma   90.00
#
_symmetry.space_group_name_H-M   'P 1'
#
loop_
_entity.id
_entity.type
_entity.pdbx_description
1 polymer ?
#
loop_
_entity_poly.entity_id
_entity_poly.type
_entity_poly.pdbx_seq_one_letter_code
_entity_poly.pdbx_strand_id
1 'polypeptide(L)'
;MNAPKTLLDAQTLAEGLPKLILAAERLAFVAAPGLHGRRRAGPGEAFWQFRDFRNGDEARRIDWRRSARGDRLYLKEREREAQASLSLQLQDTPSLAFSSDNTAPTKRDRAALLLLALGAILLRSGERVSLYGRTTPLTGPRALPTIAAALIGFGTGGGEADPDPKARRVVFGDFLIPNPGFARQPGGAAMQILDPAECDFPYRGHILFEGFAREPELEASHAESWAKTYRTRIAAQRESVARAAMAAGQTPLFHRTDHPPAQALAALYNALLHR
;
A
#
# COMPACT_ATOMS: atom_id res chain seq x y z
N MET A 1 -11.73 21.73 5.42
CA MET A 1 -10.85 21.74 6.59
C MET A 1 -11.66 21.27 7.80
N ASN A 2 -11.67 19.97 8.07
CA ASN A 2 -12.24 19.44 9.33
C ASN A 2 -11.05 18.88 10.12
N ALA A 3 -10.53 19.71 11.02
CA ALA A 3 -9.69 19.23 12.12
C ALA A 3 -10.47 18.15 12.91
N PRO A 4 -9.80 17.21 13.59
CA PRO A 4 -10.49 16.26 14.46
C PRO A 4 -11.38 17.04 15.40
N LYS A 5 -12.68 16.77 15.34
CA LYS A 5 -13.71 17.63 15.96
C LYS A 5 -13.64 17.66 17.47
N THR A 6 -12.91 16.74 18.10
CA THR A 6 -12.71 16.76 19.56
C THR A 6 -11.42 16.01 19.95
N LEU A 7 -10.85 16.39 21.09
CA LEU A 7 -9.80 15.64 21.80
C LEU A 7 -10.19 14.15 21.99
N LEU A 8 -11.49 13.88 22.11
CA LEU A 8 -12.06 12.54 22.27
C LEU A 8 -11.85 11.67 21.02
N ASP A 9 -11.99 12.25 19.81
CA ASP A 9 -11.77 11.51 18.55
C ASP A 9 -10.30 11.14 18.39
N ALA A 10 -9.39 12.05 18.77
CA ALA A 10 -7.96 11.80 18.74
C ALA A 10 -7.54 10.72 19.76
N GLN A 11 -8.14 10.69 20.95
CA GLN A 11 -7.90 9.66 21.96
C GLN A 11 -8.42 8.29 21.51
N THR A 12 -9.63 8.23 20.99
CA THR A 12 -10.22 6.99 20.47
C THR A 12 -9.40 6.41 19.32
N LEU A 13 -8.90 7.26 18.42
CA LEU A 13 -8.00 6.88 17.33
C LEU A 13 -6.65 6.37 17.88
N ALA A 14 -6.10 7.02 18.89
CA ALA A 14 -4.84 6.62 19.53
C ALA A 14 -4.97 5.26 20.24
N GLU A 15 -6.10 5.00 20.91
CA GLU A 15 -6.39 3.72 21.55
C GLU A 15 -6.58 2.56 20.56
N GLY A 16 -7.08 2.85 19.35
CA GLY A 16 -7.21 1.87 18.26
C GLY A 16 -5.87 1.48 17.61
N LEU A 17 -4.86 2.35 17.71
CA LEU A 17 -3.58 2.18 17.01
C LEU A 17 -2.82 0.90 17.37
N PRO A 18 -2.65 0.51 18.65
CA PRO A 18 -1.97 -0.73 19.00
C PRO A 18 -2.69 -1.97 18.46
N LYS A 19 -4.03 -1.96 18.47
CA LYS A 19 -4.84 -3.05 17.91
C LYS A 19 -4.66 -3.17 16.40
N LEU A 20 -4.64 -2.05 15.69
CA LEU A 20 -4.43 -1.99 14.25
C LEU A 20 -3.02 -2.47 13.86
N ILE A 21 -1.98 -2.04 14.57
CA ILE A 21 -0.60 -2.50 14.37
C ILE A 21 -0.52 -4.01 14.58
N LEU A 22 -1.06 -4.52 15.68
CA LEU A 22 -1.05 -5.95 15.97
C LEU A 22 -1.80 -6.76 14.91
N ALA A 23 -2.95 -6.29 14.44
CA ALA A 23 -3.69 -6.91 13.36
C ALA A 23 -2.90 -6.92 12.04
N ALA A 24 -2.22 -5.82 11.73
CA ALA A 24 -1.37 -5.70 10.54
C ALA A 24 -0.16 -6.66 10.61
N GLU A 25 0.48 -6.77 11.78
CA GLU A 25 1.60 -7.71 11.98
C GLU A 25 1.17 -9.16 11.90
N ARG A 26 0.01 -9.51 12.46
CA ARG A 26 -0.58 -10.85 12.33
C ARG A 26 -0.91 -11.18 10.88
N LEU A 27 -1.52 -10.24 10.16
CA LEU A 27 -1.83 -10.42 8.75
C LEU A 27 -0.56 -10.62 7.93
N ALA A 28 0.47 -9.80 8.17
CA ALA A 28 1.77 -9.92 7.53
C ALA A 28 2.42 -11.29 7.81
N PHE A 29 2.32 -11.79 9.05
CA PHE A 29 2.85 -13.08 9.43
C PHE A 29 2.10 -14.25 8.76
N VAL A 30 0.79 -14.20 8.69
CA VAL A 30 -0.05 -15.22 8.05
C VAL A 30 0.16 -15.25 6.53
N ALA A 31 0.34 -14.10 5.91
CA ALA A 31 0.61 -14.01 4.48
C ALA A 31 2.04 -14.40 4.10
N ALA A 32 3.00 -14.25 5.02
CA ALA A 32 4.43 -14.50 4.78
C ALA A 32 4.77 -15.88 4.21
N PRO A 33 4.20 -17.01 4.66
CA PRO A 33 4.51 -18.34 4.09
C PRO A 33 4.17 -18.46 2.60
N GLY A 34 3.11 -17.82 2.14
CA GLY A 34 2.75 -17.75 0.73
C GLY A 34 3.66 -16.85 -0.10
N LEU A 35 4.42 -15.98 0.56
CA LEU A 35 5.34 -15.01 -0.06
C LEU A 35 6.78 -15.55 -0.16
N HIS A 36 7.12 -16.59 0.60
CA HIS A 36 8.48 -17.14 0.68
C HIS A 36 8.86 -18.08 -0.49
N GLY A 37 8.04 -18.23 -1.51
CA GLY A 37 8.35 -19.06 -2.67
C GLY A 37 9.60 -18.64 -3.46
N ARG A 38 10.14 -17.46 -3.19
CA ARG A 38 11.42 -16.99 -3.70
C ARG A 38 12.19 -16.31 -2.56
N ARG A 39 13.09 -17.04 -1.96
CA ARG A 39 14.15 -16.48 -1.10
C ARG A 39 14.91 -15.44 -1.92
N ARG A 40 14.57 -14.17 -1.78
CA ARG A 40 15.60 -13.13 -1.89
C ARG A 40 16.44 -13.31 -0.63
N ALA A 41 17.70 -13.63 -0.82
CA ALA A 41 18.69 -13.51 0.22
C ALA A 41 18.49 -12.11 0.81
N GLY A 42 18.33 -12.03 2.13
CA GLY A 42 18.38 -10.77 2.87
C GLY A 42 19.67 -10.00 2.55
N PRO A 43 20.03 -8.90 3.25
CA PRO A 43 21.28 -8.16 3.02
C PRO A 43 22.48 -9.06 3.31
N GLY A 44 22.44 -10.23 2.70
CA GLY A 44 23.46 -11.24 2.68
C GLY A 44 24.35 -10.91 1.50
N GLU A 45 25.55 -10.84 1.74
CA GLU A 45 26.79 -10.96 1.05
C GLU A 45 26.74 -11.75 -0.27
N ALA A 46 25.77 -11.48 -1.18
CA ALA A 46 25.76 -12.09 -2.49
C ALA A 46 27.02 -11.66 -3.23
N PHE A 47 27.82 -12.66 -3.56
CA PHE A 47 29.00 -12.47 -4.37
C PHE A 47 28.53 -12.00 -5.76
N TRP A 48 29.00 -10.81 -6.16
CA TRP A 48 28.74 -10.28 -7.50
C TRP A 48 29.85 -10.71 -8.47
N GLN A 49 31.08 -10.20 -8.22
CA GLN A 49 32.22 -10.48 -9.07
C GLN A 49 33.55 -10.23 -8.34
N PHE A 50 34.62 -10.72 -8.93
CA PHE A 50 35.97 -10.31 -8.55
C PHE A 50 36.44 -9.21 -9.50
N ARG A 51 36.95 -8.13 -8.92
CA ARG A 51 37.57 -7.03 -9.64
C ARG A 51 39.03 -6.92 -9.24
N ASP A 52 39.89 -6.52 -10.19
CA ASP A 52 41.29 -6.23 -9.88
C ASP A 52 41.42 -5.08 -8.86
N PHE A 53 42.31 -5.23 -7.91
CA PHE A 53 42.65 -4.20 -6.93
C PHE A 53 43.21 -2.96 -7.63
N ARG A 54 42.81 -1.77 -7.21
CA ARG A 54 43.31 -0.49 -7.71
C ARG A 54 43.82 0.36 -6.56
N ASN A 55 44.80 1.25 -6.84
CA ASN A 55 45.25 2.23 -5.86
C ASN A 55 44.10 3.08 -5.35
N GLY A 56 43.88 3.10 -4.03
CA GLY A 56 42.76 3.75 -3.36
C GLY A 56 41.73 2.77 -2.80
N ASP A 57 41.80 1.48 -3.14
CA ASP A 57 40.94 0.47 -2.56
C ASP A 57 41.40 0.08 -1.14
N GLU A 58 40.46 -0.28 -0.28
CA GLU A 58 40.73 -0.75 1.07
C GLU A 58 41.35 -2.16 1.07
N ALA A 59 42.54 -2.32 1.55
CA ALA A 59 43.26 -3.61 1.59
C ALA A 59 42.48 -4.72 2.35
N ARG A 60 41.67 -4.36 3.34
CA ARG A 60 40.82 -5.31 4.09
C ARG A 60 39.75 -6.01 3.22
N ARG A 61 39.47 -5.49 2.01
CA ARG A 61 38.49 -6.04 1.07
C ARG A 61 39.12 -7.01 0.06
N ILE A 62 40.43 -7.23 0.11
CA ILE A 62 41.13 -8.15 -0.76
C ILE A 62 40.73 -9.59 -0.40
N ASP A 63 40.34 -10.37 -1.41
CA ASP A 63 40.18 -11.81 -1.27
C ASP A 63 41.53 -12.49 -1.41
N TRP A 64 42.23 -12.65 -0.28
CA TRP A 64 43.57 -13.24 -0.22
C TRP A 64 43.61 -14.67 -0.73
N ARG A 65 42.52 -15.44 -0.57
CA ARG A 65 42.43 -16.83 -1.03
C ARG A 65 42.46 -16.95 -2.55
N ARG A 66 41.79 -16.01 -3.24
CA ARG A 66 41.79 -15.95 -4.70
C ARG A 66 43.08 -15.32 -5.21
N SER A 67 43.55 -14.27 -4.59
CA SER A 67 44.75 -13.54 -4.97
C SER A 67 46.03 -14.41 -4.83
N ALA A 68 46.06 -15.34 -3.88
CA ALA A 68 47.18 -16.27 -3.69
C ALA A 68 47.38 -17.28 -4.84
N ARG A 69 46.49 -17.33 -5.81
CA ARG A 69 46.57 -18.25 -6.97
C ARG A 69 47.17 -17.63 -8.21
N GLY A 70 47.64 -16.39 -8.14
CA GLY A 70 48.21 -15.66 -9.27
C GLY A 70 48.81 -14.34 -8.81
N ASP A 71 49.34 -13.56 -9.74
CA ASP A 71 50.09 -12.31 -9.47
C ASP A 71 49.18 -11.08 -9.34
N ARG A 72 47.86 -11.27 -9.31
CA ARG A 72 46.91 -10.17 -9.23
C ARG A 72 46.14 -10.19 -7.92
N LEU A 73 45.93 -9.02 -7.35
CA LEU A 73 45.11 -8.86 -6.18
C LEU A 73 43.63 -8.65 -6.62
N TYR A 74 42.74 -9.44 -6.05
CA TYR A 74 41.32 -9.38 -6.35
C TYR A 74 40.53 -8.87 -5.15
N LEU A 75 39.63 -7.91 -5.42
CA LEU A 75 38.57 -7.51 -4.49
C LEU A 75 37.31 -8.32 -4.76
N LYS A 76 36.72 -8.79 -3.68
CA LYS A 76 35.39 -9.36 -3.72
C LYS A 76 34.37 -8.20 -3.74
N GLU A 77 33.79 -7.92 -4.90
CA GLU A 77 32.66 -7.01 -5.01
C GLU A 77 31.41 -7.74 -4.59
N ARG A 78 30.67 -7.10 -3.69
CA ARG A 78 29.34 -7.55 -3.27
C ARG A 78 28.31 -6.74 -4.05
N GLU A 79 27.30 -7.40 -4.54
CA GLU A 79 26.16 -6.71 -5.14
C GLU A 79 25.50 -5.86 -4.05
N ARG A 80 25.55 -4.53 -4.20
CA ARG A 80 24.64 -3.67 -3.48
C ARG A 80 23.28 -3.80 -4.17
N GLU A 81 22.45 -4.74 -3.69
CA GLU A 81 21.03 -4.61 -3.99
C GLU A 81 20.60 -3.21 -3.50
N ALA A 82 20.29 -2.34 -4.45
CA ALA A 82 19.70 -1.06 -4.10
C ALA A 82 18.39 -1.34 -3.36
N GLN A 83 18.30 -0.96 -2.08
CA GLN A 83 17.09 -1.08 -1.31
C GLN A 83 15.97 -0.44 -2.10
N ALA A 84 14.88 -1.19 -2.35
CA ALA A 84 13.73 -0.61 -2.99
C ALA A 84 13.10 0.41 -2.04
N SER A 85 12.69 1.54 -2.60
CA SER A 85 11.95 2.56 -1.87
C SER A 85 10.48 2.49 -2.30
N LEU A 86 9.59 2.36 -1.32
CA LEU A 86 8.15 2.31 -1.54
C LEU A 86 7.46 3.43 -0.78
N SER A 87 6.56 4.11 -1.49
CA SER A 87 5.72 5.17 -0.94
C SER A 87 4.29 4.66 -0.85
N LEU A 88 3.76 4.51 0.36
CA LEU A 88 2.41 4.04 0.63
C LEU A 88 1.48 5.24 0.74
N GLN A 89 0.36 5.20 0.04
CA GLN A 89 -0.63 6.28 0.04
C GLN A 89 -2.02 5.73 0.31
N LEU A 90 -2.71 6.30 1.27
CA LEU A 90 -4.15 6.11 1.45
C LEU A 90 -4.87 7.35 0.91
N GLN A 91 -5.88 7.14 0.06
CA GLN A 91 -6.75 8.26 -0.35
C GLN A 91 -7.50 8.82 0.86
N ASP A 92 -7.65 10.14 0.88
CA ASP A 92 -8.44 10.83 1.91
C ASP A 92 -9.76 11.31 1.30
N THR A 93 -10.69 10.36 1.13
CA THR A 93 -12.05 10.62 0.63
C THR A 93 -13.07 10.27 1.70
N PRO A 94 -14.13 11.07 1.88
CA PRO A 94 -15.18 10.76 2.85
C PRO A 94 -15.85 9.41 2.58
N SER A 95 -15.94 9.00 1.33
CA SER A 95 -16.51 7.71 0.90
C SER A 95 -15.81 6.49 1.51
N LEU A 96 -14.54 6.61 1.89
CA LEU A 96 -13.81 5.53 2.56
C LEU A 96 -14.33 5.21 3.96
N ALA A 97 -15.10 6.09 4.58
CA ALA A 97 -15.76 5.82 5.87
C ALA A 97 -16.98 4.88 5.75
N PHE A 98 -17.38 4.55 4.52
CA PHE A 98 -18.54 3.70 4.29
C PHE A 98 -18.31 2.23 4.66
N SER A 99 -19.33 1.66 5.30
CA SER A 99 -19.54 0.22 5.45
C SER A 99 -21.04 -0.04 5.37
N SER A 100 -21.46 -1.04 4.61
CA SER A 100 -22.86 -1.47 4.50
C SER A 100 -23.30 -2.33 5.69
N ASP A 101 -22.37 -2.77 6.52
CA ASP A 101 -22.60 -3.55 7.72
C ASP A 101 -21.82 -2.93 8.90
N ASN A 102 -22.55 -2.51 9.94
CA ASN A 102 -21.94 -1.88 11.13
C ASN A 102 -20.97 -2.79 11.90
N THR A 103 -21.00 -4.10 11.64
CA THR A 103 -20.07 -5.08 12.24
C THR A 103 -18.83 -5.33 11.38
N ALA A 104 -18.86 -4.91 10.11
CA ALA A 104 -17.76 -5.06 9.17
C ALA A 104 -16.83 -3.83 9.20
N PRO A 105 -15.55 -4.01 8.86
CA PRO A 105 -14.63 -2.87 8.77
C PRO A 105 -15.04 -1.93 7.65
N THR A 106 -14.87 -0.63 7.87
CA THR A 106 -15.01 0.35 6.80
C THR A 106 -13.96 0.13 5.70
N LYS A 107 -14.16 0.72 4.52
CA LYS A 107 -13.16 0.71 3.45
C LYS A 107 -11.84 1.32 3.94
N ARG A 108 -11.91 2.39 4.77
CA ARG A 108 -10.74 3.04 5.38
C ARG A 108 -9.98 2.09 6.31
N ASP A 109 -10.67 1.38 7.20
CA ASP A 109 -10.06 0.43 8.13
C ASP A 109 -9.38 -0.71 7.38
N ARG A 110 -10.03 -1.22 6.34
CA ARG A 110 -9.48 -2.27 5.50
C ARG A 110 -8.25 -1.79 4.73
N ALA A 111 -8.30 -0.59 4.17
CA ALA A 111 -7.17 0.02 3.47
C ALA A 111 -5.98 0.25 4.42
N ALA A 112 -6.23 0.80 5.61
CA ALA A 112 -5.21 1.02 6.63
C ALA A 112 -4.56 -0.29 7.09
N LEU A 113 -5.36 -1.33 7.31
CA LEU A 113 -4.85 -2.67 7.67
C LEU A 113 -3.92 -3.23 6.59
N LEU A 114 -4.34 -3.20 5.32
CA LEU A 114 -3.54 -3.70 4.20
C LEU A 114 -2.26 -2.89 4.00
N LEU A 115 -2.34 -1.56 4.10
CA LEU A 115 -1.21 -0.65 4.00
C LEU A 115 -0.16 -0.95 5.08
N LEU A 116 -0.59 -1.05 6.35
CA LEU A 116 0.32 -1.33 7.46
C LEU A 116 0.90 -2.75 7.40
N ALA A 117 0.09 -3.75 6.98
CA ALA A 117 0.57 -5.11 6.81
C ALA A 117 1.64 -5.22 5.70
N LEU A 118 1.42 -4.54 4.56
CA LEU A 118 2.43 -4.42 3.52
C LEU A 118 3.69 -3.72 4.03
N GLY A 119 3.52 -2.59 4.72
CA GLY A 119 4.62 -1.86 5.37
C GLY A 119 5.44 -2.74 6.31
N ALA A 120 4.77 -3.55 7.14
CA ALA A 120 5.43 -4.49 8.06
C ALA A 120 6.28 -5.53 7.32
N ILE A 121 5.79 -6.10 6.21
CA ILE A 121 6.54 -7.03 5.37
C ILE A 121 7.78 -6.35 4.79
N LEU A 122 7.59 -5.20 4.16
CA LEU A 122 8.65 -4.46 3.49
C LEU A 122 9.75 -4.00 4.46
N LEU A 123 9.37 -3.46 5.62
CA LEU A 123 10.31 -3.04 6.66
C LEU A 123 11.11 -4.23 7.24
N ARG A 124 10.49 -5.40 7.38
CA ARG A 124 11.17 -6.64 7.79
C ARG A 124 12.13 -7.16 6.73
N SER A 125 11.83 -6.94 5.46
CA SER A 125 12.70 -7.29 4.34
C SER A 125 13.83 -6.29 4.11
N GLY A 126 13.94 -5.25 4.95
CA GLY A 126 14.98 -4.23 4.85
C GLY A 126 14.71 -3.15 3.80
N GLU A 127 13.53 -3.11 3.22
CA GLU A 127 13.13 -2.09 2.25
C GLU A 127 12.89 -0.73 2.92
N ARG A 128 12.96 0.34 2.15
CA ARG A 128 12.65 1.70 2.60
C ARG A 128 11.17 1.98 2.36
N VAL A 129 10.46 2.36 3.41
CA VAL A 129 9.01 2.63 3.33
C VAL A 129 8.73 4.05 3.83
N SER A 130 7.97 4.81 3.06
CA SER A 130 7.41 6.11 3.47
C SER A 130 5.88 6.09 3.38
N LEU A 131 5.23 6.94 4.16
CA LEU A 131 3.85 7.32 3.94
C LEU A 131 3.83 8.60 3.11
N TYR A 132 3.21 8.54 1.94
CA TYR A 132 3.20 9.62 0.95
C TYR A 132 2.84 10.98 1.56
N GLY A 133 3.71 11.95 1.34
CA GLY A 133 3.53 13.31 1.84
C GLY A 133 3.56 13.47 3.37
N ARG A 134 3.92 12.42 4.13
CA ARG A 134 3.82 12.40 5.60
C ARG A 134 5.10 12.01 6.31
N THR A 135 5.83 11.04 5.79
CA THR A 135 7.10 10.60 6.39
C THR A 135 8.20 10.56 5.35
N THR A 136 9.42 10.83 5.80
CA THR A 136 10.61 10.44 5.04
C THR A 136 10.72 8.91 4.97
N PRO A 137 11.48 8.35 4.02
CA PRO A 137 11.68 6.91 3.95
C PRO A 137 12.32 6.36 5.22
N LEU A 138 11.64 5.39 5.83
CA LEU A 138 12.02 4.70 7.07
C LEU A 138 12.44 3.28 6.77
N THR A 139 13.26 2.69 7.64
CA THR A 139 13.77 1.31 7.52
C THR A 139 13.66 0.56 8.84
N GLY A 140 13.54 -0.77 8.72
CA GLY A 140 13.51 -1.67 9.86
C GLY A 140 12.16 -1.76 10.57
N PRO A 141 11.89 -2.86 11.29
CA PRO A 141 10.57 -3.16 11.86
C PRO A 141 10.08 -2.13 12.87
N ARG A 142 10.99 -1.45 13.56
CA ARG A 142 10.65 -0.43 14.58
C ARG A 142 10.03 0.83 13.98
N ALA A 143 10.05 1.00 12.66
CA ALA A 143 9.45 2.14 11.97
C ALA A 143 7.92 2.01 11.81
N LEU A 144 7.35 0.82 11.92
CA LEU A 144 5.92 0.59 11.71
C LEU A 144 5.00 1.46 12.59
N PRO A 145 5.25 1.63 13.89
CA PRO A 145 4.44 2.54 14.73
C PRO A 145 4.48 3.99 14.25
N THR A 146 5.59 4.47 13.71
CA THR A 146 5.70 5.83 13.16
C THR A 146 4.83 5.99 11.92
N ILE A 147 4.82 5.01 11.01
CA ILE A 147 3.96 5.00 9.83
C ILE A 147 2.49 4.96 10.26
N ALA A 148 2.16 4.12 11.24
CA ALA A 148 0.80 3.98 11.75
C ALA A 148 0.30 5.26 12.43
N ALA A 149 1.13 5.92 13.23
CA ALA A 149 0.79 7.20 13.84
C ALA A 149 0.57 8.31 12.80
N ALA A 150 1.41 8.35 11.76
CA ALA A 150 1.25 9.29 10.65
C ALA A 150 -0.02 9.02 9.83
N LEU A 151 -0.50 7.77 9.78
CA LEU A 151 -1.73 7.38 9.11
C LEU A 151 -2.98 7.87 9.85
N ILE A 152 -2.96 7.91 11.19
CA ILE A 152 -4.09 8.40 12.01
C ILE A 152 -4.25 9.92 11.88
N GLY A 153 -3.19 10.69 11.79
CA GLY A 153 -3.23 12.13 11.54
C GLY A 153 -3.79 12.50 10.15
N PHE A 154 -4.44 11.57 9.48
CA PHE A 154 -5.06 11.76 8.17
C PHE A 154 -6.28 12.69 8.29
N GLY A 155 -6.32 13.73 7.51
CA GLY A 155 -7.42 14.72 7.47
C GLY A 155 -6.96 16.16 7.30
N THR A 156 -5.67 16.42 7.30
CA THR A 156 -5.12 17.77 7.16
C THR A 156 -4.16 17.87 5.97
N GLY A 157 -4.75 17.92 4.78
CA GLY A 157 -4.05 18.32 3.57
C GLY A 157 -3.27 17.20 2.88
N GLY A 158 -3.45 17.12 1.57
CA GLY A 158 -2.57 16.36 0.69
C GLY A 158 -1.16 16.91 0.86
N GLY A 159 -0.25 16.05 1.29
CA GLY A 159 1.15 16.41 1.41
C GLY A 159 1.71 16.83 0.06
N GLU A 160 2.58 17.79 0.09
CA GLU A 160 3.48 18.12 -1.02
C GLU A 160 4.21 16.87 -1.50
N ALA A 161 4.82 16.97 -2.67
CA ALA A 161 5.47 15.91 -3.42
C ALA A 161 6.14 14.80 -2.58
N ASP A 162 6.15 13.60 -3.12
CA ASP A 162 6.83 12.45 -2.51
C ASP A 162 8.29 12.83 -2.19
N PRO A 163 8.75 12.67 -0.94
CA PRO A 163 10.12 12.98 -0.57
C PRO A 163 11.17 12.11 -1.30
N ASP A 164 10.73 11.00 -1.91
CA ASP A 164 11.55 10.16 -2.78
C ASP A 164 10.86 9.96 -4.13
N PRO A 165 11.14 10.80 -5.14
CA PRO A 165 10.50 10.72 -6.46
C PRO A 165 10.83 9.40 -7.21
N LYS A 166 11.80 8.63 -6.76
CA LYS A 166 12.15 7.32 -7.31
C LYS A 166 11.42 6.17 -6.60
N ALA A 167 10.74 6.45 -5.49
CA ALA A 167 9.99 5.45 -4.76
C ALA A 167 8.82 4.92 -5.62
N ARG A 168 8.65 3.61 -5.64
CA ARG A 168 7.46 3.00 -6.22
C ARG A 168 6.26 3.29 -5.34
N ARG A 169 5.16 3.77 -5.92
CA ARG A 169 3.97 4.15 -5.15
C ARG A 169 2.95 3.03 -5.10
N VAL A 170 2.39 2.79 -3.92
CA VAL A 170 1.24 1.92 -3.71
C VAL A 170 0.10 2.76 -3.16
N VAL A 171 -0.98 2.88 -3.94
CA VAL A 171 -2.14 3.71 -3.59
C VAL A 171 -3.30 2.81 -3.17
N PHE A 172 -3.90 3.11 -2.04
CA PHE A 172 -5.10 2.46 -1.51
C PHE A 172 -6.26 3.44 -1.53
N GLY A 173 -7.41 3.05 -2.06
CA GLY A 173 -8.59 3.89 -2.10
C GLY A 173 -9.79 3.20 -2.74
N ASP A 174 -10.92 3.86 -2.78
CA ASP A 174 -12.08 3.41 -3.55
C ASP A 174 -12.10 3.97 -4.98
N PHE A 175 -11.36 5.05 -5.22
CA PHE A 175 -11.26 5.74 -6.52
C PHE A 175 -12.61 6.11 -7.14
N LEU A 176 -13.61 6.37 -6.29
CA LEU A 176 -14.95 6.79 -6.74
C LEU A 176 -14.98 8.25 -7.22
N ILE A 177 -13.95 9.02 -6.90
CA ILE A 177 -13.80 10.38 -7.41
C ILE A 177 -13.50 10.38 -8.92
N PRO A 178 -14.02 11.36 -9.67
CA PRO A 178 -13.65 11.55 -11.07
C PRO A 178 -12.13 11.77 -11.20
N ASN A 179 -11.52 11.07 -12.12
CA ASN A 179 -10.09 11.17 -12.45
C ASN A 179 -9.16 11.01 -11.22
N PRO A 180 -8.92 9.78 -10.77
CA PRO A 180 -8.15 9.51 -9.54
C PRO A 180 -6.67 9.94 -9.60
N GLY A 181 -6.21 10.49 -10.73
CA GLY A 181 -4.93 11.18 -10.83
C GLY A 181 -3.71 10.32 -10.48
N PHE A 182 -3.61 9.12 -11.04
CA PHE A 182 -2.42 8.30 -10.81
C PHE A 182 -1.18 9.00 -11.39
N ALA A 183 -0.24 9.35 -10.52
CA ALA A 183 1.05 9.82 -10.98
C ALA A 183 1.79 8.70 -11.72
N ARG A 184 2.45 9.06 -12.82
CA ARG A 184 3.26 8.10 -13.59
C ARG A 184 4.44 7.64 -12.76
N GLN A 185 4.33 6.44 -12.21
CA GLN A 185 5.37 5.79 -11.40
C GLN A 185 5.39 4.30 -11.69
N PRO A 186 6.25 3.85 -12.62
CA PRO A 186 6.34 2.45 -13.02
C PRO A 186 6.66 1.52 -11.83
N GLY A 187 6.00 0.37 -11.81
CA GLY A 187 6.26 -0.70 -10.84
C GLY A 187 5.59 -0.49 -9.48
N GLY A 188 4.68 0.48 -9.36
CA GLY A 188 3.77 0.62 -8.23
C GLY A 188 2.51 -0.25 -8.37
N ALA A 189 1.55 -0.06 -7.45
CA ALA A 189 0.25 -0.71 -7.48
C ALA A 189 -0.87 0.24 -7.03
N ALA A 190 -2.07 0.02 -7.56
CA ALA A 190 -3.28 0.70 -7.13
C ALA A 190 -4.28 -0.35 -6.61
N MET A 191 -4.58 -0.33 -5.32
CA MET A 191 -5.52 -1.23 -4.67
C MET A 191 -6.87 -0.54 -4.52
N GLN A 192 -7.82 -0.89 -5.38
CA GLN A 192 -9.20 -0.44 -5.24
C GLN A 192 -9.91 -1.28 -4.18
N ILE A 193 -10.54 -0.61 -3.21
CA ILE A 193 -11.27 -1.23 -2.11
C ILE A 193 -12.72 -0.76 -2.17
N LEU A 194 -13.64 -1.71 -2.31
CA LEU A 194 -15.08 -1.45 -2.33
C LEU A 194 -15.80 -2.28 -1.27
N ASP A 195 -16.92 -1.74 -0.83
CA ASP A 195 -17.86 -2.44 0.02
C ASP A 195 -18.71 -3.43 -0.80
N PRO A 196 -19.16 -4.56 -0.22
CA PRO A 196 -20.03 -5.50 -0.93
C PRO A 196 -21.30 -4.85 -1.48
N ALA A 197 -21.92 -3.93 -0.77
CA ALA A 197 -23.12 -3.26 -1.26
C ALA A 197 -22.86 -2.32 -2.45
N GLU A 198 -21.65 -1.76 -2.55
CA GLU A 198 -21.21 -1.00 -3.73
C GLU A 198 -21.00 -1.90 -4.96
N CYS A 199 -20.68 -3.18 -4.75
CA CYS A 199 -20.53 -4.13 -5.85
C CYS A 199 -21.86 -4.75 -6.28
N ASP A 200 -22.68 -5.15 -5.30
CA ASP A 200 -23.84 -6.04 -5.51
C ASP A 200 -25.16 -5.27 -5.62
N PHE A 201 -25.22 -4.04 -5.09
CA PHE A 201 -26.41 -3.21 -4.99
C PHE A 201 -27.61 -3.98 -4.40
N PRO A 202 -27.61 -4.31 -3.10
CA PRO A 202 -28.63 -5.17 -2.51
C PRO A 202 -29.94 -4.44 -2.16
N TYR A 203 -30.03 -3.16 -2.47
CA TYR A 203 -31.11 -2.27 -2.06
C TYR A 203 -32.42 -2.57 -2.80
N ARG A 204 -33.53 -2.54 -2.04
CA ARG A 204 -34.90 -2.80 -2.54
C ARG A 204 -35.90 -1.85 -1.87
N GLY A 205 -37.02 -1.58 -2.58
CA GLY A 205 -38.08 -0.74 -2.08
C GLY A 205 -37.70 0.74 -2.05
N HIS A 206 -38.27 1.47 -1.11
CA HIS A 206 -38.05 2.90 -0.96
C HIS A 206 -36.76 3.16 -0.18
N ILE A 207 -35.79 3.76 -0.81
CA ILE A 207 -34.45 4.05 -0.23
C ILE A 207 -34.09 5.50 -0.49
N LEU A 208 -33.61 6.19 0.55
CA LEU A 208 -32.96 7.48 0.45
C LEU A 208 -31.44 7.25 0.46
N PHE A 209 -30.77 7.62 -0.61
CA PHE A 209 -29.32 7.59 -0.71
C PHE A 209 -28.75 8.96 -0.37
N GLU A 210 -27.89 9.00 0.63
CA GLU A 210 -27.17 10.21 1.05
C GLU A 210 -25.75 10.18 0.49
N GLY A 211 -25.27 11.31 0.00
CA GLY A 211 -23.89 11.48 -0.46
C GLY A 211 -22.90 11.66 0.69
N PHE A 212 -21.64 11.38 0.45
CA PHE A 212 -20.56 11.51 1.46
C PHE A 212 -20.06 12.95 1.66
N ALA A 213 -20.37 13.86 0.75
CA ALA A 213 -19.94 15.24 0.82
C ALA A 213 -21.19 16.16 0.73
N ARG A 214 -21.32 16.88 -0.36
CA ARG A 214 -22.45 17.81 -0.59
C ARG A 214 -23.30 17.39 -1.79
N GLU A 215 -23.23 16.13 -2.14
CA GLU A 215 -24.09 15.60 -3.19
C GLU A 215 -25.55 15.67 -2.74
N PRO A 216 -26.48 15.94 -3.65
CA PRO A 216 -27.90 15.92 -3.33
C PRO A 216 -28.33 14.52 -2.92
N GLU A 217 -29.25 14.45 -1.96
CA GLU A 217 -29.94 13.22 -1.61
C GLU A 217 -30.68 12.67 -2.83
N LEU A 218 -30.65 11.36 -2.99
CA LEU A 218 -31.28 10.68 -4.11
C LEU A 218 -32.30 9.67 -3.60
N GLU A 219 -33.58 9.95 -3.84
CA GLU A 219 -34.68 9.12 -3.41
C GLU A 219 -35.08 8.12 -4.51
N ALA A 220 -35.10 6.85 -4.17
CA ALA A 220 -35.52 5.77 -5.05
C ALA A 220 -36.79 5.12 -4.48
N SER A 221 -37.95 5.25 -5.15
CA SER A 221 -39.17 4.56 -4.75
C SER A 221 -39.08 3.04 -4.94
N HIS A 222 -38.27 2.59 -5.92
CA HIS A 222 -38.02 1.19 -6.24
C HIS A 222 -36.54 1.02 -6.55
N ALA A 223 -35.71 0.93 -5.51
CA ALA A 223 -34.23 0.90 -5.65
C ALA A 223 -33.76 -0.27 -6.52
N GLU A 224 -34.42 -1.42 -6.47
CA GLU A 224 -34.11 -2.59 -7.27
C GLU A 224 -34.14 -2.31 -8.79
N SER A 225 -34.94 -1.33 -9.22
CA SER A 225 -34.99 -0.95 -10.65
C SER A 225 -33.67 -0.33 -11.14
N TRP A 226 -32.88 0.24 -10.24
CA TRP A 226 -31.58 0.84 -10.54
C TRP A 226 -30.43 -0.18 -10.57
N ALA A 227 -30.63 -1.37 -10.01
CA ALA A 227 -29.58 -2.36 -9.78
C ALA A 227 -28.78 -2.69 -11.05
N LYS A 228 -29.46 -2.90 -12.19
CA LYS A 228 -28.78 -3.21 -13.46
C LYS A 228 -27.90 -2.05 -13.92
N THR A 229 -28.45 -0.85 -13.94
CA THR A 229 -27.72 0.36 -14.38
C THR A 229 -26.54 0.65 -13.44
N TYR A 230 -26.76 0.52 -12.14
CA TYR A 230 -25.71 0.72 -11.14
C TYR A 230 -24.56 -0.27 -11.33
N ARG A 231 -24.85 -1.58 -11.43
CA ARG A 231 -23.81 -2.61 -11.64
C ARG A 231 -23.02 -2.38 -12.92
N THR A 232 -23.67 -1.92 -13.99
CA THR A 232 -22.99 -1.56 -15.24
C THR A 232 -22.05 -0.37 -15.01
N ARG A 233 -22.49 0.65 -14.28
CA ARG A 233 -21.69 1.85 -13.99
C ARG A 233 -20.49 1.54 -13.10
N ILE A 234 -20.67 0.76 -12.03
CA ILE A 234 -19.55 0.40 -11.13
C ILE A 234 -18.54 -0.49 -11.83
N ALA A 235 -18.98 -1.40 -12.70
CA ALA A 235 -18.08 -2.22 -13.52
C ALA A 235 -17.26 -1.35 -14.48
N ALA A 236 -17.90 -0.41 -15.18
CA ALA A 236 -17.21 0.53 -16.08
C ALA A 236 -16.22 1.44 -15.30
N GLN A 237 -16.60 1.88 -14.11
CA GLN A 237 -15.72 2.68 -13.23
C GLN A 237 -14.48 1.86 -12.82
N ARG A 238 -14.64 0.60 -12.39
CA ARG A 238 -13.53 -0.29 -12.06
C ARG A 238 -12.57 -0.50 -13.24
N GLU A 239 -13.10 -0.71 -14.44
CA GLU A 239 -12.30 -0.80 -15.66
C GLU A 239 -11.56 0.49 -15.97
N SER A 240 -12.22 1.63 -15.76
CA SER A 240 -11.60 2.95 -15.95
C SER A 240 -10.42 3.16 -14.99
N VAL A 241 -10.60 2.83 -13.71
CA VAL A 241 -9.54 2.86 -12.69
C VAL A 241 -8.38 1.95 -13.08
N ALA A 242 -8.69 0.71 -13.50
CA ALA A 242 -7.66 -0.22 -13.91
C ALA A 242 -6.85 0.28 -15.11
N ARG A 243 -7.53 0.81 -16.14
CA ARG A 243 -6.85 1.42 -17.31
C ARG A 243 -5.99 2.62 -16.91
N ALA A 244 -6.49 3.50 -16.04
CA ALA A 244 -5.74 4.67 -15.58
C ALA A 244 -4.49 4.26 -14.78
N ALA A 245 -4.61 3.26 -13.89
CA ALA A 245 -3.47 2.72 -13.14
C ALA A 245 -2.42 2.10 -14.08
N MET A 246 -2.84 1.28 -15.04
CA MET A 246 -1.93 0.69 -16.03
C MET A 246 -1.23 1.75 -16.89
N ALA A 247 -1.95 2.78 -17.32
CA ALA A 247 -1.36 3.89 -18.08
C ALA A 247 -0.31 4.65 -17.27
N ALA A 248 -0.46 4.69 -15.94
CA ALA A 248 0.53 5.25 -15.02
C ALA A 248 1.69 4.27 -14.69
N GLY A 249 1.69 3.06 -15.24
CA GLY A 249 2.69 2.02 -14.98
C GLY A 249 2.50 1.30 -13.64
N GLN A 250 1.30 1.36 -13.08
CA GLN A 250 0.94 0.71 -11.82
C GLN A 250 0.11 -0.55 -12.09
N THR A 251 0.26 -1.56 -11.24
CA THR A 251 -0.56 -2.77 -11.29
C THR A 251 -1.91 -2.52 -10.62
N PRO A 252 -3.05 -2.59 -11.33
CA PRO A 252 -4.36 -2.45 -10.73
C PRO A 252 -4.72 -3.74 -9.96
N LEU A 253 -5.20 -3.55 -8.74
CA LEU A 253 -5.69 -4.61 -7.86
C LEU A 253 -7.05 -4.22 -7.30
N PHE A 254 -7.84 -5.23 -6.96
CA PHE A 254 -9.18 -5.04 -6.43
C PHE A 254 -9.41 -5.89 -5.19
N HIS A 255 -10.09 -5.31 -4.19
CA HIS A 255 -10.48 -5.99 -2.96
C HIS A 255 -11.86 -5.58 -2.50
N ARG A 256 -12.65 -6.54 -2.04
CA ARG A 256 -13.92 -6.31 -1.34
C ARG A 256 -13.70 -6.42 0.16
N THR A 257 -14.36 -5.58 0.94
CA THR A 257 -14.18 -5.57 2.41
C THR A 257 -14.66 -6.84 3.11
N ASP A 258 -15.56 -7.61 2.51
CA ASP A 258 -16.04 -8.91 3.00
C ASP A 258 -15.10 -10.09 2.67
N HIS A 259 -14.11 -9.88 1.80
CA HIS A 259 -13.13 -10.92 1.48
C HIS A 259 -11.96 -10.96 2.49
N PRO A 260 -11.30 -12.13 2.64
CA PRO A 260 -10.13 -12.25 3.50
C PRO A 260 -8.99 -11.30 3.06
N PRO A 261 -8.44 -10.46 3.95
CA PRO A 261 -7.39 -9.50 3.59
C PRO A 261 -6.05 -10.14 3.22
N ALA A 262 -5.81 -11.40 3.63
CA ALA A 262 -4.57 -12.11 3.33
C ALA A 262 -4.36 -12.32 1.83
N GLN A 263 -5.43 -12.58 1.07
CA GLN A 263 -5.37 -12.75 -0.38
C GLN A 263 -5.00 -11.43 -1.08
N ALA A 264 -5.60 -10.32 -0.65
CA ALA A 264 -5.27 -8.99 -1.18
C ALA A 264 -3.82 -8.60 -0.89
N LEU A 265 -3.34 -8.89 0.32
CA LEU A 265 -1.95 -8.63 0.71
C LEU A 265 -0.97 -9.46 -0.11
N ALA A 266 -1.26 -10.75 -0.34
CA ALA A 266 -0.44 -11.60 -1.18
C ALA A 266 -0.40 -11.11 -2.64
N ALA A 267 -1.55 -10.71 -3.20
CA ALA A 267 -1.62 -10.13 -4.54
C ALA A 267 -0.80 -8.85 -4.66
N LEU A 268 -0.90 -7.93 -3.67
CA LEU A 268 -0.10 -6.71 -3.60
C LEU A 268 1.41 -7.00 -3.59
N TYR A 269 1.84 -7.89 -2.71
CA TYR A 269 3.24 -8.24 -2.57
C TYR A 269 3.79 -8.84 -3.86
N ASN A 270 3.04 -9.79 -4.47
CA ASN A 270 3.42 -10.38 -5.75
C ASN A 270 3.50 -9.35 -6.87
N ALA A 271 2.56 -8.40 -6.96
CA ALA A 271 2.59 -7.33 -7.94
C ALA A 271 3.85 -6.44 -7.82
N LEU A 272 4.40 -6.30 -6.62
CA LEU A 272 5.62 -5.54 -6.38
C LEU A 272 6.91 -6.34 -6.64
N LEU A 273 6.84 -7.68 -6.65
CA LEU A 273 7.99 -8.55 -6.94
C LEU A 273 8.22 -8.77 -8.44
N HIS A 274 7.15 -8.78 -9.23
CA HIS A 274 7.23 -9.05 -10.66
C HIS A 274 7.61 -7.79 -11.43
N ARG A 275 8.86 -7.76 -11.84
CA ARG A 275 9.43 -6.91 -12.88
C ARG A 275 10.20 -7.76 -13.87
#